data_e4db19d7813f3aedc8bc5658bf4517e0
#
_entry.id   e4db19d7813f3aedc8bc5658bf4517e0
#
_cell.length_a   1.000
_cell.length_b   1.000
_cell.length_c   1.000
_cell.angle_alpha   90.00
_cell.angle_beta   90.00
_cell.angle_gamma   90.00
#
_symmetry.space_group_name_H-M   'P 1'
#
loop_
_entity.id
_entity.type
_entity.pdbx_description
1 polymer ?
#
loop_
_entity_poly.entity_id
_entity_poly.type
_entity_poly.pdbx_seq_one_letter_code
_entity_poly.pdbx_strand_id
1 'polypeptide(L)'
;MKSILMIGQSNMAGRGFINEVPMICNERIQMLRNGRWQMMTEPINYDRPVAGVGLSGSFASMWCMENESEKIGLIPCAEGGSSIDEWLPDGILFRNAITQTKFALENSQLIGILWHQGENDSFGGRYKTYYEKLKIIVDAFRKELNDFDIPFIVGGLGDYLGKSGFGLNCTEYELINKELLRFAKENENTYFVSAENLKANPDGIHINAVSQRKFGVRYYKAFSERRNILSELDNEDELLNLCINKPYTKEEKTYLNILDFSLGNIDYNKFIENLGDIQKVKIINRI
;
A
#
# COMPACT_ATOMS: atom_id res chain seq x y z
N MET A 1 1.29 -10.14 15.80
CA MET A 1 1.37 -9.01 14.85
C MET A 1 0.16 -9.06 13.94
N LYS A 2 -0.45 -7.92 13.61
CA LYS A 2 -1.50 -7.83 12.58
C LYS A 2 -0.87 -7.77 11.20
N SER A 3 -1.60 -8.15 10.14
CA SER A 3 -1.09 -8.07 8.76
C SER A 3 -2.16 -7.63 7.77
N ILE A 4 -1.71 -7.05 6.65
CA ILE A 4 -2.52 -6.56 5.54
C ILE A 4 -1.98 -7.15 4.24
N LEU A 5 -2.87 -7.75 3.44
CA LEU A 5 -2.54 -8.21 2.09
C LEU A 5 -2.72 -7.06 1.09
N MET A 6 -1.74 -6.88 0.22
CA MET A 6 -1.72 -5.85 -0.83
C MET A 6 -1.74 -6.51 -2.20
N ILE A 7 -2.82 -6.36 -2.94
CA ILE A 7 -3.05 -6.99 -4.24
C ILE A 7 -3.61 -5.99 -5.27
N GLY A 8 -3.40 -6.26 -6.53
CA GLY A 8 -3.78 -5.41 -7.64
C GLY A 8 -2.61 -5.15 -8.58
N GLN A 9 -2.56 -3.96 -9.18
CA GLN A 9 -1.55 -3.65 -10.18
C GLN A 9 -0.53 -2.58 -9.74
N SER A 10 0.08 -1.89 -10.68
CA SER A 10 1.22 -1.00 -10.45
C SER A 10 0.97 0.10 -9.41
N ASN A 11 -0.23 0.67 -9.33
CA ASN A 11 -0.54 1.71 -8.35
C ASN A 11 -0.72 1.15 -6.92
N MET A 12 -1.00 -0.14 -6.75
CA MET A 12 -0.88 -0.83 -5.45
C MET A 12 0.58 -1.16 -5.15
N ALA A 13 1.33 -1.65 -6.13
CA ALA A 13 2.75 -1.94 -5.96
C ALA A 13 3.55 -0.69 -5.56
N GLY A 14 3.16 0.46 -6.10
CA GLY A 14 3.82 1.74 -5.90
C GLY A 14 4.72 2.13 -7.06
N ARG A 15 4.52 3.34 -7.57
CA ARG A 15 5.29 3.94 -8.68
C ARG A 15 5.66 5.40 -8.41
N GLY A 16 5.33 5.93 -7.23
CA GLY A 16 5.77 7.27 -6.84
C GLY A 16 7.30 7.33 -6.75
N PHE A 17 7.89 8.44 -7.17
CA PHE A 17 9.35 8.59 -7.13
C PHE A 17 9.83 8.71 -5.68
N ILE A 18 10.79 7.87 -5.29
CA ILE A 18 11.23 7.72 -3.89
C ILE A 18 11.75 9.04 -3.30
N ASN A 19 12.42 9.86 -4.12
CA ASN A 19 13.04 11.12 -3.67
C ASN A 19 12.07 12.30 -3.59
N GLU A 20 10.80 12.14 -3.98
CA GLU A 20 9.80 13.22 -3.95
C GLU A 20 9.10 13.40 -2.61
N VAL A 21 9.21 12.43 -1.74
CA VAL A 21 8.57 12.44 -0.42
C VAL A 21 9.53 11.95 0.67
N PRO A 22 9.39 12.41 1.90
CA PRO A 22 10.11 11.84 3.04
C PRO A 22 9.81 10.35 3.20
N MET A 23 10.83 9.58 3.57
CA MET A 23 10.67 8.16 3.87
C MET A 23 9.86 8.01 5.17
N ILE A 24 8.90 7.09 5.15
CA ILE A 24 8.24 6.65 6.38
C ILE A 24 9.10 5.55 7.01
N CYS A 25 9.70 5.89 8.16
CA CYS A 25 10.49 4.95 8.95
C CYS A 25 9.77 4.68 10.28
N ASN A 26 9.35 3.44 10.51
CA ASN A 26 8.67 3.02 11.73
C ASN A 26 8.95 1.54 11.99
N GLU A 27 9.65 1.24 13.11
CA GLU A 27 10.02 -0.13 13.49
C GLU A 27 8.83 -1.06 13.75
N ARG A 28 7.64 -0.49 13.92
CA ARG A 28 6.40 -1.27 14.07
C ARG A 28 5.75 -1.65 12.74
N ILE A 29 6.21 -1.07 11.62
CA ILE A 29 5.76 -1.44 10.29
C ILE A 29 6.75 -2.44 9.71
N GLN A 30 6.27 -3.65 9.44
CA GLN A 30 7.05 -4.72 8.86
C GLN A 30 6.57 -5.00 7.42
N MET A 31 7.43 -5.51 6.56
CA MET A 31 7.06 -6.04 5.25
C MET A 31 7.54 -7.48 5.12
N LEU A 32 6.75 -8.32 4.48
CA LEU A 32 7.16 -9.68 4.12
C LEU A 32 8.06 -9.63 2.88
N ARG A 33 9.32 -9.98 3.03
CA ARG A 33 10.29 -10.00 1.92
C ARG A 33 11.26 -11.16 2.12
N ASN A 34 11.49 -11.93 1.06
CA ASN A 34 12.40 -13.09 1.09
C ASN A 34 12.07 -14.08 2.22
N GLY A 35 10.78 -14.36 2.44
CA GLY A 35 10.32 -15.33 3.43
C GLY A 35 10.48 -14.89 4.89
N ARG A 36 10.63 -13.61 5.18
CA ARG A 36 10.74 -13.10 6.56
C ARG A 36 10.17 -11.68 6.70
N TRP A 37 9.75 -11.36 7.90
CA TRP A 37 9.37 -10.01 8.27
C TRP A 37 10.60 -9.14 8.47
N GLN A 38 10.61 -7.99 7.82
CA GLN A 38 11.68 -6.99 7.91
C GLN A 38 11.04 -5.62 8.16
N MET A 39 11.76 -4.71 8.80
CA MET A 39 11.33 -3.33 8.90
C MET A 39 11.06 -2.78 7.51
N MET A 40 9.91 -2.12 7.35
CA MET A 40 9.47 -1.58 6.08
C MET A 40 10.46 -0.57 5.49
N THR A 41 10.77 -0.74 4.23
CA THR A 41 11.44 0.24 3.38
C THR A 41 10.82 0.24 2.00
N GLU A 42 10.77 1.39 1.35
CA GLU A 42 10.26 1.50 -0.02
C GLU A 42 11.37 1.23 -1.05
N PRO A 43 11.05 0.59 -2.16
CA PRO A 43 9.73 0.08 -2.52
C PRO A 43 9.32 -1.13 -1.68
N ILE A 44 8.07 -1.13 -1.18
CA ILE A 44 7.54 -2.24 -0.36
C ILE A 44 7.28 -3.47 -1.24
N ASN A 45 6.61 -3.26 -2.36
CA ASN A 45 6.35 -4.28 -3.38
C ASN A 45 7.37 -4.11 -4.52
N TYR A 46 8.21 -5.09 -4.71
CA TYR A 46 9.26 -5.06 -5.73
C TYR A 46 8.90 -6.01 -6.88
N ASP A 47 7.90 -5.63 -7.68
CA ASP A 47 7.45 -6.36 -8.87
C ASP A 47 8.25 -5.99 -10.13
N ARG A 48 8.75 -4.77 -10.20
CA ARG A 48 9.48 -4.20 -11.34
C ARG A 48 10.63 -3.30 -10.87
N PRO A 49 11.68 -3.10 -11.71
CA PRO A 49 12.77 -2.15 -11.38
C PRO A 49 12.30 -0.70 -11.15
N VAL A 50 11.11 -0.34 -11.66
CA VAL A 50 10.48 0.98 -11.50
C VAL A 50 9.56 1.05 -10.26
N ALA A 51 9.61 0.06 -9.38
CA ALA A 51 8.86 0.10 -8.13
C ALA A 51 9.34 1.27 -7.26
N GLY A 52 8.41 1.92 -6.59
CA GLY A 52 8.67 3.12 -5.81
C GLY A 52 7.71 3.29 -4.63
N VAL A 53 7.38 4.53 -4.32
CA VAL A 53 6.44 4.87 -3.25
C VAL A 53 5.05 4.34 -3.58
N GLY A 54 4.44 3.65 -2.63
CA GLY A 54 3.06 3.16 -2.68
C GLY A 54 2.20 3.70 -1.54
N LEU A 55 0.91 3.39 -1.59
CA LEU A 55 -0.08 3.84 -0.59
C LEU A 55 0.08 3.15 0.78
N SER A 56 0.70 1.98 0.81
CA SER A 56 0.71 1.11 1.99
C SER A 56 1.56 1.64 3.15
N GLY A 57 2.59 2.45 2.87
CA GLY A 57 3.43 3.04 3.90
C GLY A 57 2.64 4.01 4.79
N SER A 58 1.87 4.93 4.21
CA SER A 58 1.02 5.85 4.96
C SER A 58 -0.20 5.15 5.58
N PHE A 59 -0.80 4.16 4.90
CA PHE A 59 -1.82 3.30 5.51
C PHE A 59 -1.32 2.67 6.82
N ALA A 60 -0.15 2.02 6.78
CA ALA A 60 0.42 1.35 7.94
C ALA A 60 0.86 2.34 9.04
N SER A 61 1.33 3.53 8.65
CA SER A 61 1.67 4.59 9.60
C SER A 61 0.45 5.10 10.37
N MET A 62 -0.66 5.35 9.67
CA MET A 62 -1.95 5.70 10.28
C MET A 62 -2.41 4.61 11.27
N TRP A 63 -2.32 3.34 10.86
CA TRP A 63 -2.67 2.22 11.73
C TRP A 63 -1.81 2.21 13.01
N CYS A 64 -0.50 2.42 12.89
CA CYS A 64 0.40 2.49 14.03
C CYS A 64 0.09 3.65 14.98
N MET A 65 -0.45 4.76 14.50
CA MET A 65 -0.84 5.89 15.36
C MET A 65 -2.02 5.54 16.26
N GLU A 66 -2.96 4.75 15.76
CA GLU A 66 -4.15 4.34 16.53
C GLU A 66 -3.91 3.05 17.35
N ASN A 67 -2.80 2.31 17.09
CA ASN A 67 -2.46 1.05 17.75
C ASN A 67 -1.02 1.08 18.30
N GLU A 68 -0.79 1.84 19.36
CA GLU A 68 0.55 2.20 19.86
C GLU A 68 1.46 1.03 20.27
N SER A 69 0.90 -0.07 20.75
CA SER A 69 1.66 -1.23 21.25
C SER A 69 1.80 -2.38 20.25
N GLU A 70 1.14 -2.29 19.07
CA GLU A 70 1.11 -3.38 18.10
C GLU A 70 2.02 -3.12 16.89
N LYS A 71 2.38 -4.22 16.21
CA LYS A 71 3.08 -4.18 14.91
C LYS A 71 2.12 -4.57 13.80
N ILE A 72 2.29 -3.93 12.63
CA ILE A 72 1.58 -4.26 11.39
C ILE A 72 2.56 -4.78 10.36
N GLY A 73 2.19 -5.88 9.69
CA GLY A 73 2.93 -6.48 8.60
C GLY A 73 2.23 -6.24 7.25
N LEU A 74 2.99 -5.84 6.25
CA LEU A 74 2.53 -5.67 4.88
C LEU A 74 2.93 -6.89 4.05
N ILE A 75 1.97 -7.50 3.34
CA ILE A 75 2.17 -8.67 2.47
C ILE A 75 2.06 -8.18 1.02
N PRO A 76 3.19 -7.82 0.37
CA PRO A 76 3.19 -7.27 -0.98
C PRO A 76 3.03 -8.37 -2.03
N CYS A 77 1.92 -8.33 -2.77
CA CYS A 77 1.61 -9.30 -3.84
C CYS A 77 1.10 -8.64 -5.13
N ALA A 78 1.13 -7.31 -5.23
CA ALA A 78 0.68 -6.62 -6.42
C ALA A 78 1.62 -6.83 -7.61
N GLU A 79 1.07 -6.89 -8.83
CA GLU A 79 1.82 -7.10 -10.08
C GLU A 79 1.50 -6.01 -11.10
N GLY A 80 2.51 -5.24 -11.49
CA GLY A 80 2.37 -4.14 -12.44
C GLY A 80 1.90 -4.57 -13.81
N GLY A 81 0.85 -3.87 -14.32
CA GLY A 81 0.27 -4.13 -15.63
C GLY A 81 -0.73 -5.29 -15.66
N SER A 82 -1.04 -5.92 -14.52
CA SER A 82 -2.01 -7.03 -14.51
C SER A 82 -3.44 -6.57 -14.82
N SER A 83 -4.15 -7.37 -15.60
CA SER A 83 -5.60 -7.28 -15.79
C SER A 83 -6.34 -8.00 -14.66
N ILE A 84 -7.64 -7.74 -14.51
CA ILE A 84 -8.46 -8.47 -13.53
C ILE A 84 -8.53 -9.97 -13.83
N ASP A 85 -8.39 -10.40 -15.08
CA ASP A 85 -8.41 -11.81 -15.47
C ASP A 85 -7.24 -12.60 -14.88
N GLU A 86 -6.08 -11.97 -14.70
CA GLU A 86 -4.89 -12.63 -14.13
C GLU A 86 -5.02 -12.85 -12.61
N TRP A 87 -6.03 -12.22 -11.97
CA TRP A 87 -6.36 -12.37 -10.56
C TRP A 87 -7.45 -13.41 -10.27
N LEU A 88 -8.06 -14.01 -11.31
CA LEU A 88 -9.02 -15.09 -11.11
C LEU A 88 -8.37 -16.27 -10.34
N PRO A 89 -9.16 -17.09 -9.62
CA PRO A 89 -8.63 -18.14 -8.73
C PRO A 89 -7.65 -19.12 -9.35
N ASP A 90 -7.77 -19.39 -10.66
CA ASP A 90 -6.84 -20.25 -11.41
C ASP A 90 -5.55 -19.52 -11.82
N GLY A 91 -5.52 -18.19 -11.68
CA GLY A 91 -4.39 -17.34 -12.05
C GLY A 91 -3.19 -17.47 -11.10
N ILE A 92 -2.00 -17.24 -11.67
CA ILE A 92 -0.75 -17.30 -10.88
C ILE A 92 -0.69 -16.22 -9.79
N LEU A 93 -1.27 -15.03 -10.05
CA LEU A 93 -1.24 -13.91 -9.10
C LEU A 93 -2.09 -14.21 -7.87
N PHE A 94 -3.30 -14.75 -8.05
CA PHE A 94 -4.15 -15.19 -6.96
C PHE A 94 -3.46 -16.26 -6.12
N ARG A 95 -2.93 -17.32 -6.76
CA ARG A 95 -2.25 -18.42 -6.05
C ARG A 95 -1.02 -17.95 -5.30
N ASN A 96 -0.24 -17.03 -5.89
CA ASN A 96 0.90 -16.42 -5.20
C ASN A 96 0.44 -15.65 -3.97
N ALA A 97 -0.57 -14.77 -4.09
CA ALA A 97 -1.09 -14.00 -2.98
C ALA A 97 -1.61 -14.88 -1.83
N ILE A 98 -2.34 -15.97 -2.14
CA ILE A 98 -2.78 -16.95 -1.15
C ILE A 98 -1.58 -17.62 -0.47
N THR A 99 -0.56 -18.03 -1.22
CA THR A 99 0.64 -18.69 -0.69
C THR A 99 1.40 -17.76 0.26
N GLN A 100 1.65 -16.52 -0.16
CA GLN A 100 2.32 -15.52 0.67
C GLN A 100 1.51 -15.18 1.93
N THR A 101 0.19 -15.10 1.80
CA THR A 101 -0.69 -14.84 2.95
C THR A 101 -0.66 -16.01 3.92
N LYS A 102 -0.84 -17.26 3.47
CA LYS A 102 -0.78 -18.45 4.33
C LYS A 102 0.57 -18.56 5.04
N PHE A 103 1.67 -18.25 4.37
CA PHE A 103 2.99 -18.18 4.99
C PHE A 103 3.06 -17.08 6.06
N ALA A 104 2.55 -15.89 5.77
CA ALA A 104 2.53 -14.77 6.72
C ALA A 104 1.69 -15.10 7.98
N LEU A 105 0.61 -15.87 7.83
CA LEU A 105 -0.29 -16.25 8.92
C LEU A 105 0.34 -17.18 9.96
N GLU A 106 1.50 -17.78 9.68
CA GLU A 106 2.25 -18.54 10.69
C GLU A 106 2.67 -17.66 11.88
N ASN A 107 2.86 -16.34 11.65
CA ASN A 107 3.36 -15.41 12.66
C ASN A 107 2.54 -14.10 12.75
N SER A 108 1.43 -14.00 12.04
CA SER A 108 0.57 -12.81 12.02
C SER A 108 -0.92 -13.18 11.93
N GLN A 109 -1.77 -12.18 12.12
CA GLN A 109 -3.21 -12.27 11.89
C GLN A 109 -3.57 -11.28 10.78
N LEU A 110 -4.14 -11.79 9.68
CA LEU A 110 -4.66 -10.93 8.62
C LEU A 110 -5.87 -10.15 9.14
N ILE A 111 -5.90 -8.84 8.89
CA ILE A 111 -6.99 -7.97 9.32
C ILE A 111 -7.65 -7.21 8.17
N GLY A 112 -7.14 -7.33 6.95
CA GLY A 112 -7.71 -6.70 5.78
C GLY A 112 -6.94 -6.99 4.50
N ILE A 113 -7.60 -6.72 3.38
CA ILE A 113 -7.06 -6.85 2.02
C ILE A 113 -7.23 -5.52 1.31
N LEU A 114 -6.14 -4.98 0.74
CA LEU A 114 -6.15 -3.77 -0.08
C LEU A 114 -6.05 -4.15 -1.54
N TRP A 115 -7.00 -3.65 -2.34
CA TRP A 115 -7.07 -3.85 -3.78
C TRP A 115 -6.97 -2.53 -4.52
N HIS A 116 -6.05 -2.43 -5.47
CA HIS A 116 -6.03 -1.35 -6.44
C HIS A 116 -5.66 -1.88 -7.82
N GLN A 117 -6.65 -1.97 -8.69
CA GLN A 117 -6.52 -2.49 -10.04
C GLN A 117 -7.67 -1.93 -10.90
N GLY A 118 -7.46 -1.77 -12.19
CA GLY A 118 -8.51 -1.37 -13.11
C GLY A 118 -8.02 -0.55 -14.29
N GLU A 119 -6.82 0.04 -14.23
CA GLU A 119 -6.26 0.82 -15.33
C GLU A 119 -6.11 -0.04 -16.60
N ASN A 120 -5.65 -1.30 -16.44
CA ASN A 120 -5.55 -2.24 -17.57
C ASN A 120 -6.89 -2.77 -18.04
N ASP A 121 -7.98 -2.51 -17.34
CA ASP A 121 -9.34 -2.88 -17.69
C ASP A 121 -10.21 -1.68 -18.08
N SER A 122 -9.62 -0.47 -18.16
CA SER A 122 -10.30 0.79 -18.45
C SER A 122 -10.43 1.10 -19.94
N PHE A 123 -10.56 0.08 -20.78
CA PHE A 123 -10.77 0.22 -22.23
C PHE A 123 -11.42 -1.04 -22.83
N GLY A 124 -12.00 -0.88 -24.04
CA GLY A 124 -12.51 -2.02 -24.81
C GLY A 124 -13.74 -2.70 -24.19
N GLY A 125 -14.47 -2.02 -23.34
CA GLY A 125 -15.71 -2.53 -22.74
C GLY A 125 -15.48 -3.56 -21.63
N ARG A 126 -14.25 -3.70 -21.11
CA ARG A 126 -13.91 -4.68 -20.06
C ARG A 126 -14.63 -4.40 -18.74
N TYR A 127 -15.01 -3.15 -18.45
CA TYR A 127 -15.81 -2.80 -17.28
C TYR A 127 -17.11 -3.62 -17.16
N LYS A 128 -17.69 -4.08 -18.27
CA LYS A 128 -18.95 -4.84 -18.29
C LYS A 128 -18.89 -6.17 -17.52
N THR A 129 -17.72 -6.75 -17.38
CA THR A 129 -17.49 -8.00 -16.63
C THR A 129 -16.67 -7.79 -15.37
N TYR A 130 -16.26 -6.55 -15.07
CA TYR A 130 -15.35 -6.24 -13.99
C TYR A 130 -15.93 -6.58 -12.61
N TYR A 131 -17.18 -6.20 -12.37
CA TYR A 131 -17.90 -6.48 -11.12
C TYR A 131 -17.94 -7.99 -10.83
N GLU A 132 -18.39 -8.80 -11.80
CA GLU A 132 -18.54 -10.24 -11.62
C GLU A 132 -17.18 -10.92 -11.37
N LYS A 133 -16.15 -10.49 -12.08
CA LYS A 133 -14.79 -11.00 -11.88
C LYS A 133 -14.26 -10.61 -10.50
N LEU A 134 -14.45 -9.37 -10.08
CA LEU A 134 -14.05 -8.91 -8.73
C LEU A 134 -14.77 -9.71 -7.66
N LYS A 135 -16.07 -10.00 -7.84
CA LYS A 135 -16.83 -10.83 -6.92
C LYS A 135 -16.25 -12.24 -6.79
N ILE A 136 -15.92 -12.88 -7.91
CA ILE A 136 -15.28 -14.20 -7.91
C ILE A 136 -13.95 -14.16 -7.14
N ILE A 137 -13.14 -13.11 -7.34
CA ILE A 137 -11.85 -12.95 -6.69
C ILE A 137 -12.02 -12.78 -5.18
N VAL A 138 -12.90 -11.88 -4.74
CA VAL A 138 -13.12 -11.61 -3.30
C VAL A 138 -13.69 -12.83 -2.58
N ASP A 139 -14.71 -13.48 -3.17
CA ASP A 139 -15.29 -14.69 -2.62
C ASP A 139 -14.24 -15.81 -2.49
N ALA A 140 -13.36 -15.94 -3.48
CA ALA A 140 -12.29 -16.92 -3.47
C ALA A 140 -11.24 -16.63 -2.39
N PHE A 141 -10.81 -15.36 -2.21
CA PHE A 141 -9.91 -14.98 -1.11
C PHE A 141 -10.52 -15.30 0.24
N ARG A 142 -11.77 -14.91 0.49
CA ARG A 142 -12.50 -15.16 1.72
C ARG A 142 -12.60 -16.66 2.02
N LYS A 143 -12.91 -17.46 1.00
CA LYS A 143 -12.98 -18.93 1.10
C LYS A 143 -11.62 -19.57 1.40
N GLU A 144 -10.57 -19.21 0.64
CA GLU A 144 -9.23 -19.80 0.76
C GLU A 144 -8.55 -19.45 2.08
N LEU A 145 -8.88 -18.27 2.64
CA LEU A 145 -8.36 -17.80 3.93
C LEU A 145 -9.27 -18.18 5.10
N ASN A 146 -10.44 -18.78 4.80
CA ASN A 146 -11.47 -19.13 5.78
C ASN A 146 -11.87 -17.94 6.68
N ASP A 147 -11.97 -16.76 6.08
CA ASP A 147 -12.37 -15.51 6.74
C ASP A 147 -13.36 -14.76 5.84
N PHE A 148 -14.65 -15.01 6.05
CA PHE A 148 -15.73 -14.43 5.23
C PHE A 148 -16.02 -12.97 5.56
N ASP A 149 -15.57 -12.50 6.71
CA ASP A 149 -15.77 -11.14 7.19
C ASP A 149 -14.55 -10.22 6.98
N ILE A 150 -13.47 -10.75 6.41
CA ILE A 150 -12.25 -9.95 6.18
C ILE A 150 -12.57 -8.70 5.36
N PRO A 151 -12.20 -7.51 5.85
CA PRO A 151 -12.40 -6.28 5.10
C PRO A 151 -11.63 -6.28 3.79
N PHE A 152 -12.31 -5.88 2.72
CA PHE A 152 -11.73 -5.74 1.39
C PHE A 152 -11.88 -4.29 0.92
N ILE A 153 -10.77 -3.58 0.79
CA ILE A 153 -10.76 -2.15 0.48
C ILE A 153 -10.37 -1.98 -0.99
N VAL A 154 -11.28 -1.41 -1.78
CA VAL A 154 -11.09 -1.20 -3.22
C VAL A 154 -10.85 0.27 -3.53
N GLY A 155 -9.76 0.58 -4.22
CA GLY A 155 -9.41 1.93 -4.62
C GLY A 155 -9.92 2.28 -6.02
N GLY A 156 -10.55 3.44 -6.13
CA GLY A 156 -10.92 4.04 -7.40
C GLY A 156 -9.72 4.52 -8.21
N LEU A 157 -9.92 4.69 -9.49
CA LEU A 157 -8.94 5.17 -10.46
C LEU A 157 -9.01 6.70 -10.58
N GLY A 158 -7.87 7.34 -10.80
CA GLY A 158 -7.77 8.79 -10.84
C GLY A 158 -8.24 9.41 -12.17
N ASP A 159 -8.71 10.65 -12.09
CA ASP A 159 -9.24 11.43 -13.21
C ASP A 159 -8.18 11.93 -14.21
N TYR A 160 -6.91 11.68 -13.95
CA TYR A 160 -5.80 11.93 -14.88
C TYR A 160 -5.75 10.90 -16.03
N LEU A 161 -6.42 9.76 -15.88
CA LEU A 161 -6.50 8.72 -16.90
C LEU A 161 -7.28 9.20 -18.14
N GLY A 162 -6.99 8.61 -19.30
CA GLY A 162 -7.57 9.00 -20.59
C GLY A 162 -7.03 10.31 -21.17
N LYS A 163 -6.06 10.98 -20.53
CA LYS A 163 -5.58 12.32 -20.92
C LYS A 163 -4.22 12.34 -21.60
N SER A 164 -3.27 11.52 -21.14
CA SER A 164 -1.88 11.58 -21.66
C SER A 164 -1.09 10.31 -21.35
N GLY A 165 0.11 10.21 -21.95
CA GLY A 165 1.11 9.20 -21.66
C GLY A 165 0.60 7.77 -21.78
N PHE A 166 1.04 6.89 -20.91
CA PHE A 166 0.58 5.50 -20.86
C PHE A 166 -0.89 5.36 -20.43
N GLY A 167 -1.42 6.38 -19.74
CA GLY A 167 -2.82 6.42 -19.33
C GLY A 167 -3.80 6.80 -20.44
N LEU A 168 -3.33 7.21 -21.63
CA LEU A 168 -4.17 7.74 -22.71
C LEU A 168 -5.30 6.79 -23.12
N ASN A 169 -5.05 5.48 -23.12
CA ASN A 169 -6.02 4.48 -23.51
C ASN A 169 -7.01 4.08 -22.38
N CYS A 170 -6.80 4.54 -21.16
CA CYS A 170 -7.66 4.23 -20.02
C CYS A 170 -8.92 5.12 -20.00
N THR A 171 -9.67 5.12 -21.11
CA THR A 171 -10.81 6.04 -21.35
C THR A 171 -12.10 5.62 -20.64
N GLU A 172 -12.16 4.38 -20.14
CA GLU A 172 -13.32 3.83 -19.44
C GLU A 172 -13.13 3.75 -17.92
N TYR A 173 -12.13 4.47 -17.35
CA TYR A 173 -11.81 4.42 -15.92
C TYR A 173 -13.00 4.83 -15.02
N GLU A 174 -13.83 5.77 -15.47
CA GLU A 174 -15.05 6.17 -14.73
C GLU A 174 -16.08 5.03 -14.65
N LEU A 175 -16.14 4.18 -15.70
CA LEU A 175 -17.01 3.02 -15.70
C LEU A 175 -16.49 1.94 -14.76
N ILE A 176 -15.16 1.73 -14.70
CA ILE A 176 -14.54 0.88 -13.68
C ILE A 176 -14.81 1.42 -12.27
N ASN A 177 -14.69 2.73 -12.03
CA ASN A 177 -15.01 3.35 -10.74
C ASN A 177 -16.47 3.14 -10.33
N LYS A 178 -17.40 3.16 -11.28
CA LYS A 178 -18.82 2.85 -11.01
C LYS A 178 -18.99 1.40 -10.56
N GLU A 179 -18.32 0.47 -11.21
CA GLU A 179 -18.40 -0.96 -10.82
C GLU A 179 -17.71 -1.22 -9.46
N LEU A 180 -16.57 -0.58 -9.17
CA LEU A 180 -15.91 -0.67 -7.86
C LEU A 180 -16.80 -0.11 -6.73
N LEU A 181 -17.41 1.06 -6.94
CA LEU A 181 -18.31 1.66 -5.95
C LEU A 181 -19.60 0.83 -5.78
N ARG A 182 -20.16 0.33 -6.88
CA ARG A 182 -21.31 -0.58 -6.86
C ARG A 182 -20.96 -1.83 -6.05
N PHE A 183 -19.79 -2.42 -6.31
CA PHE A 183 -19.31 -3.59 -5.60
C PHE A 183 -19.21 -3.35 -4.09
N ALA A 184 -18.64 -2.23 -3.68
CA ALA A 184 -18.52 -1.87 -2.27
C ALA A 184 -19.88 -1.60 -1.59
N LYS A 185 -20.90 -1.17 -2.33
CA LYS A 185 -22.25 -0.95 -1.81
C LYS A 185 -23.09 -2.22 -1.67
N GLU A 186 -22.83 -3.21 -2.54
CA GLU A 186 -23.65 -4.42 -2.65
C GLU A 186 -23.04 -5.63 -1.90
N ASN A 187 -21.78 -5.54 -1.46
CA ASN A 187 -21.08 -6.64 -0.78
C ASN A 187 -20.62 -6.21 0.63
N GLU A 188 -20.94 -7.03 1.61
CA GLU A 188 -20.57 -6.81 3.01
C GLU A 188 -19.05 -6.77 3.20
N ASN A 189 -18.61 -6.00 4.19
CA ASN A 189 -17.20 -5.83 4.54
C ASN A 189 -16.31 -5.42 3.34
N THR A 190 -16.89 -4.68 2.39
CA THR A 190 -16.16 -4.11 1.25
C THR A 190 -16.34 -2.59 1.23
N TYR A 191 -15.24 -1.84 1.05
CA TYR A 191 -15.27 -0.38 1.15
C TYR A 191 -14.50 0.25 -0.02
N PHE A 192 -15.11 1.27 -0.63
CA PHE A 192 -14.54 2.03 -1.75
C PHE A 192 -13.75 3.22 -1.26
N VAL A 193 -12.65 3.53 -1.94
CA VAL A 193 -11.81 4.71 -1.69
C VAL A 193 -11.64 5.52 -2.96
N SER A 194 -12.09 6.77 -2.94
CA SER A 194 -11.98 7.70 -4.07
C SER A 194 -10.53 8.12 -4.33
N ALA A 195 -10.14 8.13 -5.61
CA ALA A 195 -8.90 8.72 -6.10
C ALA A 195 -9.06 10.19 -6.53
N GLU A 196 -10.14 10.85 -6.11
CA GLU A 196 -10.42 12.24 -6.44
C GLU A 196 -9.24 13.16 -6.07
N ASN A 197 -8.89 14.07 -6.99
CA ASN A 197 -7.81 15.05 -6.85
C ASN A 197 -6.38 14.46 -6.67
N LEU A 198 -6.19 13.15 -6.78
CA LEU A 198 -4.85 12.58 -6.83
C LEU A 198 -4.16 12.92 -8.16
N LYS A 199 -2.85 13.11 -8.12
CA LYS A 199 -2.03 13.48 -9.27
C LYS A 199 -1.22 12.31 -9.78
N ALA A 200 -1.05 12.26 -11.11
CA ALA A 200 -0.16 11.27 -11.73
C ALA A 200 1.29 11.74 -11.79
N ASN A 201 2.19 10.78 -11.99
CA ASN A 201 3.51 11.00 -12.55
C ASN A 201 3.41 11.52 -14.00
N PRO A 202 4.51 12.04 -14.58
CA PRO A 202 4.53 12.50 -15.98
C PRO A 202 4.10 11.44 -17.02
N ASP A 203 4.13 10.18 -16.67
CA ASP A 203 3.69 9.08 -17.52
C ASP A 203 2.16 8.98 -17.70
N GLY A 204 1.37 9.74 -16.92
CA GLY A 204 -0.07 9.87 -17.07
C GLY A 204 -0.90 8.66 -16.61
N ILE A 205 -0.28 7.64 -15.99
CA ILE A 205 -0.99 6.45 -15.48
C ILE A 205 -0.68 6.16 -14.02
N HIS A 206 0.54 6.42 -13.56
CA HIS A 206 0.94 6.09 -12.20
C HIS A 206 0.73 7.28 -11.26
N ILE A 207 0.17 7.00 -10.10
CA ILE A 207 -0.02 7.99 -9.02
C ILE A 207 1.35 8.44 -8.50
N ASN A 208 1.57 9.78 -8.40
CA ASN A 208 2.82 10.32 -7.90
C ASN A 208 3.00 10.07 -6.38
N ALA A 209 4.21 10.26 -5.87
CA ALA A 209 4.56 9.90 -4.52
C ALA A 209 3.72 10.60 -3.45
N VAL A 210 3.44 11.90 -3.60
CA VAL A 210 2.60 12.67 -2.66
C VAL A 210 1.18 12.13 -2.65
N SER A 211 0.61 11.89 -3.82
CA SER A 211 -0.75 11.35 -3.96
C SER A 211 -0.85 9.91 -3.46
N GLN A 212 0.19 9.09 -3.62
CA GLN A 212 0.25 7.75 -3.02
C GLN A 212 0.16 7.83 -1.49
N ARG A 213 0.84 8.79 -0.86
CA ARG A 213 0.75 9.01 0.59
C ARG A 213 -0.67 9.39 1.03
N LYS A 214 -1.31 10.34 0.34
CA LYS A 214 -2.71 10.73 0.59
C LYS A 214 -3.66 9.55 0.42
N PHE A 215 -3.47 8.79 -0.65
CA PHE A 215 -4.31 7.63 -0.93
C PHE A 215 -4.24 6.57 0.19
N GLY A 216 -3.06 6.32 0.74
CA GLY A 216 -2.91 5.43 1.89
C GLY A 216 -3.65 5.91 3.13
N VAL A 217 -3.70 7.21 3.39
CA VAL A 217 -4.52 7.80 4.46
C VAL A 217 -6.01 7.52 4.22
N ARG A 218 -6.50 7.73 2.99
CA ARG A 218 -7.91 7.43 2.62
C ARG A 218 -8.23 5.93 2.78
N TYR A 219 -7.34 5.06 2.32
CA TYR A 219 -7.50 3.60 2.49
C TYR A 219 -7.58 3.22 3.96
N TYR A 220 -6.74 3.83 4.81
CA TYR A 220 -6.80 3.60 6.24
C TYR A 220 -8.12 4.05 6.84
N LYS A 221 -8.62 5.22 6.47
CA LYS A 221 -9.92 5.73 6.93
C LYS A 221 -11.08 4.83 6.50
N ALA A 222 -11.07 4.32 5.26
CA ALA A 222 -12.07 3.35 4.83
C ALA A 222 -12.02 2.06 5.66
N PHE A 223 -10.80 1.59 5.96
CA PHE A 223 -10.56 0.39 6.76
C PHE A 223 -11.00 0.58 8.23
N SER A 224 -10.57 1.65 8.88
CA SER A 224 -10.82 1.86 10.32
C SER A 224 -12.27 2.26 10.63
N GLU A 225 -12.86 3.11 9.77
CA GLU A 225 -14.23 3.61 9.95
C GLU A 225 -15.31 2.72 9.32
N ARG A 226 -14.90 1.67 8.59
CA ARG A 226 -15.83 0.72 7.94
C ARG A 226 -16.85 1.40 7.04
N ARG A 227 -16.40 2.39 6.26
CA ARG A 227 -17.25 3.14 5.33
C ARG A 227 -16.55 3.46 4.02
N ASN A 228 -17.33 3.78 3.00
CA ASN A 228 -16.80 4.29 1.74
C ASN A 228 -16.24 5.70 1.93
N ILE A 229 -15.09 5.98 1.34
CA ILE A 229 -14.51 7.34 1.22
C ILE A 229 -14.78 7.81 -0.21
N LEU A 230 -15.72 8.73 -0.37
CA LEU A 230 -16.23 9.14 -1.68
C LEU A 230 -15.54 10.36 -2.28
N SER A 231 -14.76 11.08 -1.48
CA SER A 231 -14.01 12.29 -1.87
C SER A 231 -12.67 12.35 -1.14
N GLU A 232 -11.85 13.34 -1.45
CA GLU A 232 -10.70 13.69 -0.63
C GLU A 232 -11.13 14.02 0.82
N LEU A 233 -10.20 13.87 1.78
CA LEU A 233 -10.46 14.21 3.18
C LEU A 233 -9.93 15.63 3.46
N ASP A 234 -10.68 16.43 4.18
CA ASP A 234 -10.31 17.83 4.50
C ASP A 234 -8.97 17.95 5.25
N ASN A 235 -8.57 16.91 5.98
CA ASN A 235 -7.38 16.91 6.83
C ASN A 235 -6.27 15.94 6.36
N GLU A 236 -6.25 15.53 5.09
CA GLU A 236 -5.25 14.57 4.57
C GLU A 236 -3.81 15.03 4.79
N ASP A 237 -3.52 16.30 4.55
CA ASP A 237 -2.18 16.85 4.69
C ASP A 237 -1.75 16.90 6.16
N GLU A 238 -2.65 17.19 7.09
CA GLU A 238 -2.40 17.16 8.53
C GLU A 238 -2.08 15.73 8.99
N LEU A 239 -2.92 14.76 8.62
CA LEU A 239 -2.72 13.35 8.94
C LEU A 239 -1.42 12.82 8.36
N LEU A 240 -1.10 13.19 7.14
CA LEU A 240 0.15 12.80 6.50
C LEU A 240 1.37 13.41 7.22
N ASN A 241 1.31 14.67 7.64
CA ASN A 241 2.36 15.29 8.44
C ASN A 241 2.60 14.55 9.76
N LEU A 242 1.55 14.08 10.44
CA LEU A 242 1.69 13.26 11.64
C LEU A 242 2.36 11.90 11.34
N CYS A 243 2.09 11.29 10.18
CA CYS A 243 2.75 10.05 9.76
C CYS A 243 4.26 10.21 9.58
N ILE A 244 4.70 11.37 9.09
CA ILE A 244 6.09 11.63 8.68
C ILE A 244 6.91 12.23 9.82
N ASN A 245 6.36 13.19 10.56
CA ASN A 245 7.09 14.04 11.50
C ASN A 245 7.04 13.49 12.94
N LYS A 246 7.24 12.18 13.11
CA LYS A 246 7.38 11.60 14.46
C LYS A 246 8.84 11.54 14.91
N PRO A 247 9.12 11.61 16.22
CA PRO A 247 10.46 11.33 16.75
C PRO A 247 10.87 9.89 16.42
N TYR A 248 12.09 9.71 15.91
CA TYR A 248 12.64 8.38 15.66
C TYR A 248 13.11 7.68 16.93
N THR A 249 12.79 6.40 17.05
CA THR A 249 13.36 5.52 18.07
C THR A 249 14.86 5.28 17.81
N LYS A 250 15.52 4.60 18.74
CA LYS A 250 16.92 4.20 18.57
C LYS A 250 17.08 3.22 17.41
N GLU A 251 16.19 2.27 17.32
CA GLU A 251 16.14 1.24 16.28
C GLU A 251 15.95 1.88 14.91
N GLU A 252 15.04 2.86 14.80
CA GLU A 252 14.80 3.62 13.56
C GLU A 252 16.02 4.47 13.17
N LYS A 253 16.64 5.17 14.11
CA LYS A 253 17.88 5.92 13.86
C LYS A 253 19.03 5.02 13.42
N THR A 254 19.15 3.85 14.02
CA THR A 254 20.15 2.86 13.62
C THR A 254 19.90 2.38 12.19
N TYR A 255 18.65 2.08 11.86
CA TYR A 255 18.26 1.66 10.52
C TYR A 255 18.54 2.74 9.47
N LEU A 256 18.16 3.99 9.74
CA LEU A 256 18.41 5.13 8.85
C LEU A 256 19.91 5.34 8.61
N ASN A 257 20.72 5.24 9.66
CA ASN A 257 22.18 5.36 9.56
C ASN A 257 22.80 4.23 8.70
N ILE A 258 22.29 3.00 8.82
CA ILE A 258 22.71 1.87 7.96
C ILE A 258 22.32 2.13 6.51
N LEU A 259 21.11 2.64 6.28
CA LEU A 259 20.60 2.95 4.94
C LEU A 259 21.43 4.05 4.28
N ASP A 260 21.71 5.16 4.98
CA ASP A 260 22.55 6.25 4.48
C ASP A 260 23.95 5.79 4.13
N PHE A 261 24.53 4.92 4.95
CA PHE A 261 25.83 4.32 4.64
C PHE A 261 25.76 3.41 3.40
N SER A 262 24.74 2.57 3.29
CA SER A 262 24.59 1.65 2.15
C SER A 262 24.31 2.36 0.82
N LEU A 263 23.70 3.54 0.87
CA LEU A 263 23.45 4.42 -0.28
C LEU A 263 24.67 5.31 -0.63
N GLY A 264 25.70 5.31 0.20
CA GLY A 264 26.87 6.17 0.01
C GLY A 264 26.64 7.65 0.38
N ASN A 265 25.54 7.97 1.09
CA ASN A 265 25.25 9.31 1.58
C ASN A 265 26.21 9.76 2.69
N ILE A 266 26.76 8.81 3.43
CA ILE A 266 27.77 9.01 4.48
C ILE A 266 28.92 8.01 4.32
N ASP A 267 30.13 8.40 4.73
CA ASP A 267 31.27 7.51 4.78
C ASP A 267 31.29 6.61 6.03
N TYR A 268 32.23 5.68 6.07
CA TYR A 268 32.36 4.73 7.19
C TYR A 268 32.64 5.41 8.53
N ASN A 269 33.45 6.48 8.56
CA ASN A 269 33.79 7.18 9.79
C ASN A 269 32.54 7.86 10.36
N LYS A 270 31.76 8.54 9.50
CA LYS A 270 30.48 9.15 9.90
C LYS A 270 29.45 8.13 10.34
N PHE A 271 29.39 6.98 9.67
CA PHE A 271 28.54 5.85 10.07
C PHE A 271 28.83 5.38 11.49
N ILE A 272 30.12 5.18 11.84
CA ILE A 272 30.54 4.73 13.18
C ILE A 272 30.32 5.83 14.23
N GLU A 273 30.60 7.10 13.92
CA GLU A 273 30.29 8.24 14.79
C GLU A 273 28.81 8.26 15.16
N ASN A 274 27.94 8.21 14.16
CA ASN A 274 26.49 8.21 14.36
C ASN A 274 26.02 7.02 15.22
N LEU A 275 26.57 5.82 15.01
CA LEU A 275 26.26 4.66 15.86
C LEU A 275 26.69 4.90 17.32
N GLY A 276 27.85 5.50 17.55
CA GLY A 276 28.34 5.87 18.88
C GLY A 276 27.38 6.83 19.59
N ASP A 277 26.90 7.84 18.90
CA ASP A 277 25.97 8.82 19.44
C ASP A 277 24.59 8.22 19.74
N ILE A 278 24.06 7.39 18.87
CA ILE A 278 22.82 6.64 19.09
C ILE A 278 22.92 5.73 20.32
N GLN A 279 24.11 5.15 20.60
CA GLN A 279 24.32 4.30 21.75
C GLN A 279 24.48 5.08 23.06
N LYS A 280 25.14 6.25 23.06
CA LYS A 280 25.35 7.11 24.25
C LYS A 280 24.04 7.59 24.89
N VAL A 281 23.01 7.85 24.10
CA VAL A 281 21.68 8.24 24.62
C VAL A 281 21.08 7.20 25.57
N LYS A 282 21.52 5.92 25.51
CA LYS A 282 21.08 4.88 26.45
C LYS A 282 21.66 5.02 27.87
N ILE A 283 22.80 5.67 28.02
CA ILE A 283 23.51 5.79 29.31
C ILE A 283 22.90 6.92 30.16
N ILE A 284 22.45 7.98 29.50
CA ILE A 284 21.90 9.18 30.18
C ILE A 284 20.49 8.92 30.73
N ASN A 285 19.70 8.04 30.12
CA ASN A 285 18.34 7.72 30.59
C ASN A 285 18.27 6.57 31.60
N ARG A 286 19.43 6.11 32.15
CA ARG A 286 19.52 5.07 33.18
C ARG A 286 20.19 5.53 34.48
N ILE A 287 20.47 6.84 34.60
CA ILE A 287 20.89 7.51 35.83
C ILE A 287 19.73 8.39 36.30
#